data_464b1952d398551a623096d4ac29367e
#
_entry.id   464b1952d398551a623096d4ac29367e
#
_cell.length_a   1.000
_cell.length_b   1.000
_cell.length_c   1.000
_cell.angle_alpha   90.00
_cell.angle_beta   90.00
_cell.angle_gamma   90.00
#
_symmetry.space_group_name_H-M   'P 1'
#
loop_
_entity.id
_entity.type
_entity.pdbx_description
1 polymer ?
#
loop_
_entity_poly.entity_id
_entity_poly.type
_entity_poly.pdbx_seq_one_letter_code
_entity_poly.pdbx_strand_id
1 'polypeptide(L)'
;VFGCLLILSAVGLIIVQIWTLTQGRELGLIYIRNVTPYVINAAAVFLFGAGGMCIEKLRPIWKRKSVIAVTAILLAAGIAVFPFCFLKQREIVDLAPDFSNTMCLKIDENGRAVFYRQRGLLFGAQSDVFPFTVKDDVKVQWLENDVCALTYESPEDDQVHQFVATYGDRNEAVSYYYVANVAYGTWMPEDRG
;
A
#
# COMPACT_ATOMS: atom_id res chain seq x y z
N VAL A 1 20.61 -11.16 27.24
CA VAL A 1 19.17 -11.29 26.98
C VAL A 1 18.67 -10.19 26.03
N PHE A 2 18.88 -8.90 26.35
CA PHE A 2 18.34 -7.78 25.55
C PHE A 2 18.80 -7.79 24.07
N GLY A 3 20.11 -8.00 23.82
CA GLY A 3 20.62 -8.09 22.46
C GLY A 3 20.05 -9.25 21.64
N CYS A 4 19.77 -10.39 22.29
CA CYS A 4 19.10 -11.51 21.63
C CYS A 4 17.66 -11.18 21.26
N LEU A 5 16.93 -10.46 22.10
CA LEU A 5 15.56 -10.03 21.80
C LEU A 5 15.53 -9.10 20.59
N LEU A 6 16.47 -8.15 20.47
CA LEU A 6 16.58 -7.26 19.29
C LEU A 6 16.83 -8.06 18.00
N ILE A 7 17.72 -9.06 18.05
CA ILE A 7 18.01 -9.90 16.88
C ILE A 7 16.78 -10.74 16.50
N LEU A 8 16.09 -11.32 17.48
CA LEU A 8 14.85 -12.07 17.22
C LEU A 8 13.77 -11.18 16.60
N SER A 9 13.62 -9.95 17.08
CA SER A 9 12.69 -8.98 16.46
C SER A 9 13.07 -8.65 15.03
N ALA A 10 14.36 -8.46 14.73
CA ALA A 10 14.83 -8.23 13.37
C ALA A 10 14.53 -9.42 12.45
N VAL A 11 14.76 -10.64 12.91
CA VAL A 11 14.44 -11.88 12.17
C VAL A 11 12.93 -11.97 11.93
N GLY A 12 12.10 -11.67 12.92
CA GLY A 12 10.64 -11.61 12.78
C GLY A 12 10.18 -10.65 11.68
N LEU A 13 10.75 -9.45 11.62
CA LEU A 13 10.46 -8.48 10.56
C LEU A 13 10.85 -8.99 9.17
N ILE A 14 11.99 -9.66 9.04
CA ILE A 14 12.45 -10.25 7.77
C ILE A 14 11.50 -11.38 7.34
N ILE A 15 11.06 -12.23 8.26
CA ILE A 15 10.10 -13.31 7.97
C ILE A 15 8.78 -12.73 7.45
N VAL A 16 8.25 -11.68 8.08
CA VAL A 16 7.04 -10.98 7.61
C VAL A 16 7.23 -10.42 6.19
N GLN A 17 8.40 -9.85 5.90
CA GLN A 17 8.71 -9.35 4.56
C GLN A 17 8.73 -10.46 3.51
N ILE A 18 9.42 -11.56 3.79
CA ILE A 18 9.49 -12.71 2.88
C ILE A 18 8.08 -13.27 2.64
N TRP A 19 7.30 -13.45 3.70
CA TRP A 19 5.93 -13.92 3.61
C TRP A 19 5.06 -13.00 2.74
N THR A 20 5.16 -11.68 2.92
CA THR A 20 4.41 -10.71 2.11
C THR A 20 4.80 -10.77 0.64
N LEU A 21 6.11 -10.94 0.34
CA LEU A 21 6.60 -11.00 -1.03
C LEU A 21 6.26 -12.31 -1.76
N THR A 22 6.04 -13.39 -1.02
CA THR A 22 5.71 -14.72 -1.57
C THR A 22 4.20 -14.96 -1.50
N GLN A 23 3.71 -15.38 -0.35
CA GLN A 23 2.31 -15.74 -0.12
C GLN A 23 1.35 -14.55 -0.21
N GLY A 24 1.78 -13.37 0.25
CA GLY A 24 0.95 -12.17 0.21
C GLY A 24 0.55 -11.80 -1.22
N ARG A 25 1.46 -11.91 -2.18
CA ARG A 25 1.17 -11.63 -3.60
C ARG A 25 0.13 -12.58 -4.19
N GLU A 26 0.19 -13.87 -3.88
CA GLU A 26 -0.79 -14.85 -4.33
C GLU A 26 -2.19 -14.57 -3.75
N LEU A 27 -2.24 -14.03 -2.53
CA LEU A 27 -3.49 -13.60 -1.87
C LEU A 27 -3.95 -12.19 -2.29
N GLY A 28 -3.26 -11.54 -3.24
CA GLY A 28 -3.55 -10.16 -3.64
C GLY A 28 -3.29 -9.12 -2.55
N LEU A 29 -2.49 -9.47 -1.53
CA LEU A 29 -2.11 -8.56 -0.45
C LEU A 29 -0.85 -7.78 -0.82
N ILE A 30 -0.90 -6.47 -0.61
CA ILE A 30 0.23 -5.58 -0.80
C ILE A 30 0.39 -4.65 0.39
N TYR A 31 1.55 -4.01 0.51
CA TYR A 31 1.69 -2.86 1.41
C TYR A 31 0.92 -1.66 0.85
N ILE A 32 0.12 -1.00 1.69
CA ILE A 32 -0.62 0.23 1.33
C ILE A 32 0.36 1.28 0.82
N ARG A 33 1.40 1.58 1.60
CA ARG A 33 2.44 2.53 1.24
C ARG A 33 3.65 1.83 0.60
N ASN A 34 4.11 2.32 -0.54
CA ASN A 34 5.32 1.82 -1.20
C ASN A 34 6.58 1.97 -0.33
N VAL A 35 6.60 2.93 0.58
CA VAL A 35 7.69 3.15 1.53
C VAL A 35 7.76 2.10 2.64
N THR A 36 6.65 1.45 2.98
CA THR A 36 6.55 0.54 4.13
C THR A 36 7.59 -0.58 4.13
N PRO A 37 7.81 -1.34 3.03
CA PRO A 37 8.81 -2.41 3.01
C PRO A 37 10.23 -1.90 3.29
N TYR A 38 10.55 -0.66 2.87
CA TYR A 38 11.88 -0.07 3.11
C TYR A 38 12.06 0.34 4.57
N VAL A 39 11.01 0.90 5.18
CA VAL A 39 11.03 1.23 6.61
C VAL A 39 11.19 -0.03 7.45
N ILE A 40 10.48 -1.11 7.11
CA ILE A 40 10.60 -2.39 7.80
C ILE A 40 12.02 -2.96 7.64
N ASN A 41 12.59 -2.93 6.43
CA ASN A 41 13.95 -3.40 6.19
C ASN A 41 14.99 -2.57 6.94
N ALA A 42 14.87 -1.25 6.94
CA ALA A 42 15.74 -0.36 7.68
C ALA A 42 15.64 -0.63 9.20
N ALA A 43 14.44 -0.81 9.72
CA ALA A 43 14.22 -1.18 11.11
C ALA A 43 14.84 -2.54 11.46
N ALA A 44 14.69 -3.55 10.59
CA ALA A 44 15.30 -4.86 10.78
C ALA A 44 16.83 -4.79 10.80
N VAL A 45 17.46 -4.06 9.88
CA VAL A 45 18.92 -3.85 9.84
C VAL A 45 19.39 -3.10 11.08
N PHE A 46 18.67 -2.07 11.51
CA PHE A 46 19.00 -1.31 12.72
C PHE A 46 18.91 -2.19 13.97
N LEU A 47 17.83 -2.95 14.14
CA LEU A 47 17.64 -3.85 15.28
C LEU A 47 18.71 -4.94 15.32
N PHE A 48 19.07 -5.51 14.16
CA PHE A 48 20.12 -6.50 14.05
C PHE A 48 21.49 -5.92 14.47
N GLY A 49 21.83 -4.73 13.98
CA GLY A 49 23.05 -4.02 14.34
C GLY A 49 23.11 -3.65 15.82
N ALA A 50 22.02 -3.10 16.36
CA ALA A 50 21.91 -2.75 17.78
C ALA A 50 22.01 -4.01 18.67
N GLY A 51 21.35 -5.08 18.29
CA GLY A 51 21.42 -6.38 18.98
C GLY A 51 22.83 -6.95 18.98
N GLY A 52 23.52 -6.92 17.83
CA GLY A 52 24.92 -7.33 17.69
C GLY A 52 25.85 -6.50 18.58
N MET A 53 25.67 -5.18 18.61
CA MET A 53 26.46 -4.31 19.50
C MET A 53 26.24 -4.59 20.99
N CYS A 54 25.00 -4.89 21.39
CA CYS A 54 24.67 -5.24 22.77
C CYS A 54 25.33 -6.56 23.21
N ILE A 55 25.43 -7.53 22.31
CA ILE A 55 26.10 -8.81 22.57
C ILE A 55 27.61 -8.61 22.58
N GLU A 56 28.15 -7.84 21.63
CA GLU A 56 29.58 -7.57 21.50
C GLU A 56 30.13 -6.58 22.52
N LYS A 57 29.29 -5.94 23.35
CA LYS A 57 29.77 -5.14 24.49
C LYS A 57 30.66 -5.95 25.44
N LEU A 58 30.61 -7.27 25.35
CA LEU A 58 31.42 -8.24 26.06
C LEU A 58 32.70 -8.68 25.31
N ARG A 59 32.94 -8.15 24.07
CA ARG A 59 34.05 -8.55 23.19
C ARG A 59 34.98 -7.38 22.87
N PRO A 60 36.22 -7.63 22.30
CA PRO A 60 37.18 -6.59 21.99
C PRO A 60 36.68 -5.57 20.96
N ILE A 61 37.09 -4.30 21.13
CA ILE A 61 36.62 -3.11 20.41
C ILE A 61 36.71 -3.19 18.88
N TRP A 62 37.66 -3.94 18.32
CA TRP A 62 37.82 -4.07 16.87
C TRP A 62 36.70 -4.86 16.18
N LYS A 63 36.12 -5.87 16.83
CA LYS A 63 34.97 -6.62 16.33
C LYS A 63 33.70 -5.77 16.32
N ARG A 64 33.58 -4.86 17.29
CA ARG A 64 32.47 -3.90 17.34
C ARG A 64 32.48 -2.94 16.14
N LYS A 65 33.67 -2.51 15.66
CA LYS A 65 33.81 -1.67 14.46
C LYS A 65 33.31 -2.40 13.21
N SER A 66 33.54 -3.70 13.08
CA SER A 66 33.08 -4.50 11.96
C SER A 66 31.55 -4.59 11.90
N VAL A 67 30.88 -4.79 13.05
CA VAL A 67 29.39 -4.81 13.11
C VAL A 67 28.80 -3.46 12.69
N ILE A 68 29.38 -2.36 13.20
CA ILE A 68 28.94 -1.00 12.83
C ILE A 68 29.12 -0.78 11.32
N ALA A 69 30.27 -1.17 10.76
CA ALA A 69 30.54 -1.01 9.33
C ALA A 69 29.56 -1.82 8.46
N VAL A 70 29.32 -3.09 8.79
CA VAL A 70 28.35 -3.92 8.07
C VAL A 70 26.94 -3.35 8.15
N THR A 71 26.50 -2.92 9.34
CA THR A 71 25.17 -2.30 9.52
C THR A 71 25.06 -1.02 8.69
N ALA A 72 26.06 -0.17 8.69
CA ALA A 72 26.09 1.07 7.90
C ALA A 72 26.04 0.79 6.39
N ILE A 73 26.77 -0.22 5.91
CA ILE A 73 26.75 -0.64 4.50
C ILE A 73 25.36 -1.15 4.09
N LEU A 74 24.72 -1.98 4.92
CA LEU A 74 23.39 -2.51 4.64
C LEU A 74 22.33 -1.40 4.63
N LEU A 75 22.40 -0.43 5.54
CA LEU A 75 21.52 0.74 5.55
C LEU A 75 21.73 1.60 4.31
N ALA A 76 23.00 1.87 3.95
CA ALA A 76 23.31 2.66 2.76
C ALA A 76 22.84 1.98 1.47
N ALA A 77 22.99 0.66 1.35
CA ALA A 77 22.48 -0.13 0.23
C ALA A 77 20.94 -0.07 0.16
N GLY A 78 20.25 -0.20 1.30
CA GLY A 78 18.80 -0.06 1.38
C GLY A 78 18.32 1.32 0.92
N ILE A 79 18.98 2.39 1.34
CA ILE A 79 18.67 3.76 0.93
C ILE A 79 18.93 3.96 -0.57
N ALA A 80 19.99 3.39 -1.12
CA ALA A 80 20.32 3.52 -2.55
C ALA A 80 19.29 2.82 -3.47
N VAL A 81 18.71 1.72 -3.03
CA VAL A 81 17.67 0.97 -3.80
C VAL A 81 16.31 1.66 -3.73
N PHE A 82 16.06 2.45 -2.69
CA PHE A 82 14.78 3.12 -2.45
C PHE A 82 14.23 3.92 -3.65
N PRO A 83 14.99 4.84 -4.29
CA PRO A 83 14.45 5.62 -5.40
C PRO A 83 14.07 4.77 -6.61
N PHE A 84 14.81 3.72 -6.93
CA PHE A 84 14.49 2.84 -8.06
C PHE A 84 13.16 2.11 -7.91
N CYS A 85 12.79 1.77 -6.70
CA CYS A 85 11.52 1.09 -6.44
C CYS A 85 10.35 2.08 -6.29
N PHE A 86 10.62 3.30 -5.84
CA PHE A 86 9.62 4.34 -5.67
C PHE A 86 9.13 4.92 -7.01
N LEU A 87 10.01 4.97 -8.01
CA LEU A 87 9.70 5.51 -9.34
C LEU A 87 8.85 4.57 -10.20
N LYS A 88 8.76 3.30 -9.84
CA LYS A 88 8.08 2.28 -10.67
C LYS A 88 6.56 2.24 -10.52
N GLN A 89 6.02 2.76 -9.44
CA GLN A 89 4.59 2.66 -9.19
C GLN A 89 4.10 3.89 -8.43
N ARG A 90 3.18 4.63 -9.06
CA ARG A 90 2.53 5.76 -8.41
C ARG A 90 1.48 5.24 -7.43
N GLU A 91 1.47 5.80 -6.22
CA GLU A 91 0.45 5.49 -5.22
C GLU A 91 -0.35 6.74 -4.87
N ILE A 92 -1.66 6.56 -4.71
CA ILE A 92 -2.57 7.56 -4.17
C ILE A 92 -3.23 6.92 -2.96
N VAL A 93 -2.99 7.49 -1.79
CA VAL A 93 -3.56 7.03 -0.53
C VAL A 93 -4.25 8.19 0.13
N ASP A 94 -5.53 8.02 0.41
CA ASP A 94 -6.35 9.05 1.05
C ASP A 94 -7.19 8.44 2.18
N LEU A 95 -7.48 9.23 3.19
CA LEU A 95 -8.19 8.82 4.39
C LEU A 95 -9.60 9.40 4.40
N ALA A 96 -10.56 8.58 4.82
CA ALA A 96 -11.90 9.07 5.09
C ALA A 96 -11.88 10.22 6.11
N PRO A 97 -12.85 11.15 6.06
CA PRO A 97 -12.88 12.30 6.97
C PRO A 97 -12.85 11.94 8.46
N ASP A 98 -13.38 10.80 8.83
CA ASP A 98 -13.39 10.25 10.19
C ASP A 98 -12.24 9.27 10.49
N PHE A 99 -11.30 9.09 9.53
CA PHE A 99 -10.17 8.14 9.59
C PHE A 99 -10.57 6.65 9.71
N SER A 100 -11.83 6.31 9.48
CA SER A 100 -12.31 4.91 9.57
C SER A 100 -11.84 4.05 8.42
N ASN A 101 -11.71 4.64 7.23
CA ASN A 101 -11.36 3.94 6.00
C ASN A 101 -10.17 4.59 5.30
N THR A 102 -9.40 3.77 4.58
CA THR A 102 -8.28 4.22 3.77
C THR A 102 -8.47 3.76 2.32
N MET A 103 -8.48 4.72 1.42
CA MET A 103 -8.42 4.47 -0.01
C MET A 103 -6.95 4.29 -0.43
N CYS A 104 -6.68 3.26 -1.21
CA CYS A 104 -5.37 3.04 -1.80
C CYS A 104 -5.52 2.66 -3.27
N LEU A 105 -4.97 3.50 -4.14
CA LEU A 105 -4.88 3.26 -5.57
C LEU A 105 -3.42 3.14 -5.97
N LYS A 106 -3.07 2.12 -6.72
CA LYS A 106 -1.74 1.96 -7.29
C LYS A 106 -1.82 1.95 -8.81
N ILE A 107 -0.98 2.76 -9.42
CA ILE A 107 -0.93 2.96 -10.87
C ILE A 107 0.46 2.54 -11.33
N ASP A 108 0.53 1.60 -12.25
CA ASP A 108 1.80 1.12 -12.82
C ASP A 108 2.34 2.07 -13.91
N GLU A 109 3.50 1.74 -14.47
CA GLU A 109 4.18 2.51 -15.52
C GLU A 109 3.34 2.60 -16.82
N ASN A 110 2.39 1.70 -17.02
CA ASN A 110 1.51 1.65 -18.20
C ASN A 110 0.16 2.37 -17.94
N GLY A 111 0.00 3.00 -16.79
CA GLY A 111 -1.24 3.67 -16.40
C GLY A 111 -2.33 2.72 -15.87
N ARG A 112 -2.06 1.41 -15.74
CA ARG A 112 -3.03 0.46 -15.19
C ARG A 112 -3.21 0.71 -13.70
N ALA A 113 -4.42 1.02 -13.30
CA ALA A 113 -4.78 1.35 -11.94
C ALA A 113 -5.48 0.18 -11.24
N VAL A 114 -5.03 -0.12 -10.02
CA VAL A 114 -5.59 -1.17 -9.17
C VAL A 114 -5.97 -0.57 -7.84
N PHE A 115 -7.22 -0.78 -7.45
CA PHE A 115 -7.77 -0.34 -6.19
C PHE A 115 -7.60 -1.41 -5.12
N TYR A 116 -7.13 -0.98 -3.95
CA TYR A 116 -6.91 -1.85 -2.79
C TYR A 116 -7.69 -1.36 -1.58
N ARG A 117 -8.32 -2.28 -0.89
CA ARG A 117 -8.97 -2.03 0.41
C ARG A 117 -8.01 -2.33 1.55
N GLN A 118 -8.00 -1.47 2.53
CA GLN A 118 -7.17 -1.65 3.72
C GLN A 118 -7.51 -2.96 4.45
N ARG A 119 -6.47 -3.68 4.84
CA ARG A 119 -6.52 -4.87 5.70
C ARG A 119 -5.51 -4.70 6.83
N GLY A 120 -5.99 -4.28 8.01
CA GLY A 120 -5.13 -3.90 9.12
C GLY A 120 -4.37 -2.60 8.84
N LEU A 121 -3.24 -2.39 9.53
CA LEU A 121 -2.51 -1.12 9.51
C LEU A 121 -1.61 -0.92 8.27
N LEU A 122 -1.07 -2.01 7.71
CA LEU A 122 0.01 -1.94 6.73
C LEU A 122 -0.36 -2.52 5.37
N PHE A 123 -1.39 -3.34 5.29
CA PHE A 123 -1.71 -4.12 4.11
C PHE A 123 -2.99 -3.64 3.44
N GLY A 124 -3.01 -3.75 2.11
CA GLY A 124 -4.20 -3.63 1.28
C GLY A 124 -4.46 -4.94 0.55
N ALA A 125 -5.73 -5.32 0.45
CA ALA A 125 -6.17 -6.43 -0.40
C ALA A 125 -6.69 -5.87 -1.73
N GLN A 126 -6.30 -6.47 -2.84
CA GLN A 126 -6.81 -6.11 -4.15
C GLN A 126 -8.33 -6.28 -4.15
N SER A 127 -9.04 -5.24 -4.55
CA SER A 127 -10.49 -5.23 -4.68
C SER A 127 -10.90 -5.16 -6.15
N ASP A 128 -10.46 -4.12 -6.85
CA ASP A 128 -10.90 -3.85 -8.20
C ASP A 128 -9.74 -3.38 -9.09
N VAL A 129 -9.88 -3.59 -10.39
CA VAL A 129 -8.98 -3.06 -11.41
C VAL A 129 -9.78 -2.07 -12.25
N PHE A 130 -9.23 -0.91 -12.51
CA PHE A 130 -9.88 0.07 -13.35
C PHE A 130 -10.03 -0.46 -14.79
N PRO A 131 -11.17 -0.23 -15.42
CA PRO A 131 -11.42 -0.71 -16.78
C PRO A 131 -10.55 0.00 -17.83
N PHE A 132 -10.16 1.24 -17.57
CA PHE A 132 -9.33 2.06 -18.44
C PHE A 132 -8.05 2.47 -17.75
N THR A 133 -7.01 2.74 -18.53
CA THR A 133 -5.75 3.26 -18.02
C THR A 133 -5.91 4.71 -17.56
N VAL A 134 -5.11 5.11 -16.60
CA VAL A 134 -5.10 6.46 -16.03
C VAL A 134 -3.99 7.27 -16.69
N LYS A 135 -4.34 8.41 -17.30
CA LYS A 135 -3.41 9.28 -17.99
C LYS A 135 -2.55 10.10 -17.01
N ASP A 136 -3.21 10.91 -16.21
CA ASP A 136 -2.58 11.87 -15.33
C ASP A 136 -3.08 11.76 -13.88
N ASP A 137 -3.51 12.86 -13.28
CA ASP A 137 -3.95 12.89 -11.90
C ASP A 137 -5.33 12.27 -11.71
N VAL A 138 -5.49 11.58 -10.60
CA VAL A 138 -6.77 11.09 -10.11
C VAL A 138 -7.27 12.05 -9.06
N LYS A 139 -8.47 12.59 -9.26
CA LYS A 139 -9.15 13.39 -8.26
C LYS A 139 -9.91 12.45 -7.32
N VAL A 140 -9.58 12.52 -6.04
CA VAL A 140 -10.23 11.76 -4.98
C VAL A 140 -11.20 12.65 -4.25
N GLN A 141 -12.41 12.17 -4.00
CA GLN A 141 -13.43 12.87 -3.23
C GLN A 141 -14.20 11.88 -2.36
N TRP A 142 -14.16 12.07 -1.07
CA TRP A 142 -15.04 11.38 -0.13
C TRP A 142 -16.42 12.03 -0.15
N LEU A 143 -17.42 11.23 -0.49
CA LEU A 143 -18.83 11.65 -0.48
C LEU A 143 -19.42 11.46 0.91
N GLU A 144 -19.03 10.33 1.55
CA GLU A 144 -19.34 9.95 2.93
C GLU A 144 -18.12 9.25 3.52
N ASN A 145 -18.15 8.91 4.79
CA ASN A 145 -17.01 8.22 5.47
C ASN A 145 -16.73 6.81 4.92
N ASP A 146 -17.71 6.22 4.24
CA ASP A 146 -17.66 4.90 3.64
C ASP A 146 -17.79 4.91 2.10
N VAL A 147 -17.85 6.07 1.48
CA VAL A 147 -17.99 6.22 0.02
C VAL A 147 -16.97 7.20 -0.54
N CYS A 148 -16.12 6.71 -1.42
CA CYS A 148 -15.09 7.48 -2.10
C CYS A 148 -15.28 7.44 -3.61
N ALA A 149 -15.34 8.61 -4.25
CA ALA A 149 -15.36 8.76 -5.70
C ALA A 149 -13.98 9.13 -6.22
N LEU A 150 -13.52 8.41 -7.24
CA LEU A 150 -12.27 8.66 -7.94
C LEU A 150 -12.57 9.05 -9.38
N THR A 151 -12.14 10.23 -9.79
CA THR A 151 -12.33 10.75 -11.15
C THR A 151 -10.98 10.82 -11.85
N TYR A 152 -10.88 10.27 -13.05
CA TYR A 152 -9.64 10.19 -13.83
C TYR A 152 -9.92 10.32 -15.33
N GLU A 153 -8.91 10.77 -16.07
CA GLU A 153 -8.93 10.83 -17.52
C GLU A 153 -8.21 9.61 -18.11
N SER A 154 -8.75 9.01 -19.15
CA SER A 154 -8.12 7.89 -19.86
C SER A 154 -7.49 8.34 -21.17
N PRO A 155 -6.25 7.91 -21.50
CA PRO A 155 -5.66 8.14 -22.81
C PRO A 155 -6.25 7.23 -23.90
N GLU A 156 -7.09 6.25 -23.55
CA GLU A 156 -7.66 5.29 -24.50
C GLU A 156 -8.80 5.91 -25.32
N ASP A 157 -9.58 6.81 -24.70
CA ASP A 157 -10.76 7.42 -25.31
C ASP A 157 -10.85 8.94 -25.09
N ASP A 158 -9.85 9.55 -24.44
CA ASP A 158 -9.79 10.96 -24.02
C ASP A 158 -11.04 11.40 -23.22
N GLN A 159 -11.65 10.45 -22.47
CA GLN A 159 -12.82 10.74 -21.64
C GLN A 159 -12.50 10.73 -20.17
N VAL A 160 -13.38 11.39 -19.41
CA VAL A 160 -13.33 11.39 -17.95
C VAL A 160 -14.17 10.25 -17.42
N HIS A 161 -13.53 9.37 -16.66
CA HIS A 161 -14.16 8.23 -16.01
C HIS A 161 -14.29 8.45 -14.51
N GLN A 162 -15.24 7.77 -13.92
CA GLN A 162 -15.46 7.79 -12.49
C GLN A 162 -15.54 6.36 -11.93
N PHE A 163 -14.84 6.12 -10.84
CA PHE A 163 -14.89 4.89 -10.05
C PHE A 163 -15.37 5.23 -8.65
N VAL A 164 -16.35 4.48 -8.14
CA VAL A 164 -16.88 4.67 -6.80
C VAL A 164 -16.54 3.46 -5.93
N ALA A 165 -15.80 3.71 -4.87
CA ALA A 165 -15.44 2.71 -3.87
C ALA A 165 -16.36 2.84 -2.65
N THR A 166 -16.90 1.72 -2.16
CA THR A 166 -17.72 1.64 -0.95
C THR A 166 -17.07 0.73 0.07
N TYR A 167 -17.06 1.10 1.34
CA TYR A 167 -16.36 0.39 2.41
C TYR A 167 -17.28 -0.28 3.43
N GLY A 168 -18.56 0.09 3.49
CA GLY A 168 -19.50 -0.45 4.46
C GLY A 168 -19.90 -1.91 4.15
N ASP A 169 -19.92 -2.77 5.19
CA ASP A 169 -20.71 -4.00 5.18
C ASP A 169 -22.19 -3.59 5.33
N ARG A 170 -22.80 -3.26 4.21
CA ARG A 170 -24.25 -3.00 4.20
C ARG A 170 -24.95 -4.34 4.23
N ASN A 171 -25.08 -4.89 5.44
CA ASN A 171 -25.95 -6.03 5.69
C ASN A 171 -27.35 -5.73 5.14
N GLU A 172 -27.79 -6.55 4.19
CA GLU A 172 -29.16 -6.71 3.72
C GLU A 172 -29.81 -5.61 2.85
N ALA A 173 -29.17 -4.49 2.54
CA ALA A 173 -29.74 -3.51 1.63
C ALA A 173 -28.83 -3.25 0.44
N VAL A 174 -29.42 -3.36 -0.74
CA VAL A 174 -28.95 -3.01 -2.10
C VAL A 174 -27.50 -2.47 -2.14
N SER A 175 -26.57 -3.35 -2.48
CA SER A 175 -25.18 -2.96 -2.76
C SER A 175 -25.18 -1.82 -3.79
N TYR A 176 -24.35 -0.78 -3.61
CA TYR A 176 -24.14 0.27 -4.62
C TYR A 176 -23.71 -0.29 -5.99
N TYR A 177 -23.19 -1.50 -6.04
CA TYR A 177 -22.96 -2.26 -7.25
C TYR A 177 -24.25 -2.44 -8.08
N TYR A 178 -25.40 -2.64 -7.43
CA TYR A 178 -26.69 -2.69 -8.11
C TYR A 178 -27.19 -1.31 -8.54
N VAL A 179 -26.90 -0.25 -7.78
CA VAL A 179 -27.29 1.12 -8.14
C VAL A 179 -26.54 1.57 -9.39
N ALA A 180 -25.24 1.27 -9.51
CA ALA A 180 -24.47 1.54 -10.72
C ALA A 180 -25.05 0.76 -11.93
N ASN A 181 -25.37 -0.52 -11.78
CA ASN A 181 -25.96 -1.33 -12.85
C ASN A 181 -27.37 -0.87 -13.24
N VAL A 182 -28.16 -0.36 -12.30
CA VAL A 182 -29.49 0.22 -12.57
C VAL A 182 -29.37 1.61 -13.21
N ALA A 183 -28.33 2.37 -12.86
CA ALA A 183 -28.05 3.68 -13.47
C ALA A 183 -27.52 3.57 -14.92
N TYR A 184 -27.01 2.42 -15.34
CA TYR A 184 -26.63 2.14 -16.74
C TYR A 184 -27.82 1.89 -17.67
N GLY A 185 -29.06 1.95 -17.17
CA GLY A 185 -30.27 1.85 -17.98
C GLY A 185 -30.48 3.09 -18.87
N THR A 186 -31.11 2.90 -20.02
CA THR A 186 -31.57 4.01 -20.87
C THR A 186 -32.71 4.74 -20.15
N TRP A 187 -32.43 5.94 -19.68
CA TRP A 187 -33.43 6.79 -19.02
C TRP A 187 -34.27 7.49 -20.09
N MET A 188 -35.55 7.16 -20.17
CA MET A 188 -36.49 7.95 -20.94
C MET A 188 -37.08 9.02 -20.03
N PRO A 189 -37.18 10.29 -20.49
CA PRO A 189 -37.92 11.29 -19.76
C PRO A 189 -39.37 10.85 -19.63
N GLU A 190 -39.88 10.92 -18.41
CA GLU A 190 -41.29 10.70 -18.15
C GLU A 190 -42.09 11.83 -18.82
N ASP A 191 -42.84 11.50 -19.87
CA ASP A 191 -43.75 12.46 -20.50
C ASP A 191 -44.76 12.92 -19.44
N ARG A 192 -44.55 14.18 -18.96
CA ARG A 192 -45.57 14.84 -18.17
C ARG A 192 -46.70 15.26 -19.12
N GLY A 193 -47.70 14.41 -19.23
CA GLY A 193 -49.00 14.78 -19.79
C GLY A 193 -49.75 15.80 -18.95
#